data_bff40b4cf662a4f668570f6454f01f44
#
_entry.id   bff40b4cf662a4f668570f6454f01f44
#
_cell.length_a   1.000
_cell.length_b   1.000
_cell.length_c   1.000
_cell.angle_alpha   90.00
_cell.angle_beta   90.00
_cell.angle_gamma   90.00
#
_symmetry.space_group_name_H-M   'P 1'
#
loop_
_entity.id
_entity.type
_entity.pdbx_description
1 polymer ?
#
loop_
_entity_poly.entity_id
_entity_poly.type
_entity_poly.pdbx_seq_one_letter_code
_entity_poly.pdbx_strand_id
1 'polypeptide(L)'
;VQKIIKTCTQIVQKLLSLQPITIKLTIMEYLIANFRRLLALTESKYHRYMYDKVNWNGRLVGIVGARGVGKTTMLLQRIKEELDLNRSLYVNMEDFYFSSHKLVDLADEFSKMGGEYLFVDEVHRYEGWSKELKLIYDYHPELKVVFSGSSILDINKGVQADLSRRAVKYTMYGLSFREYLELFEGINAKTFTLDEILNGKVEMPADFRPLMYFRRYLERGYYPFALEDDYEEKLKNVVTKTLETDIPEYANMNVSTGRKLKRLMAVIAESVPFKPNMVTLAEVLGVSRNNVADYLQYIEDAGLITQLRTQTGGVRSLGKVDKVYLENTNLIYALTKREKVEIGNVRETFFMNQLRVVDDPITSPVSDFLVGDRTFEVGGRNKKQKQIRDIQNAFIVKDDIEYGALNIIPLWMFGMLY
;
A
#
# COMPACT_ATOMS: atom_id res chain seq x y z
N VAL A 1 -54.89 -39.80 -20.69
CA VAL A 1 -54.79 -38.36 -20.38
C VAL A 1 -54.10 -38.14 -19.02
N GLN A 2 -54.60 -38.73 -17.92
CA GLN A 2 -54.02 -38.52 -16.56
C GLN A 2 -52.56 -38.99 -16.42
N LYS A 3 -52.13 -40.03 -17.13
CA LYS A 3 -50.74 -40.52 -17.13
C LYS A 3 -49.78 -39.54 -17.86
N ILE A 4 -50.23 -38.91 -18.91
CA ILE A 4 -49.48 -37.90 -19.68
C ILE A 4 -49.27 -36.62 -18.84
N ILE A 5 -50.33 -36.14 -18.15
CA ILE A 5 -50.28 -34.98 -17.28
C ILE A 5 -49.29 -35.22 -16.14
N LYS A 6 -49.29 -36.39 -15.52
CA LYS A 6 -48.38 -36.73 -14.41
C LYS A 6 -46.92 -36.76 -14.87
N THR A 7 -46.65 -37.28 -16.07
CA THR A 7 -45.32 -37.32 -16.67
C THR A 7 -44.85 -35.91 -17.05
N CYS A 8 -45.70 -35.05 -17.63
CA CYS A 8 -45.37 -33.66 -17.92
C CYS A 8 -45.09 -32.87 -16.64
N THR A 9 -45.86 -33.04 -15.57
CA THR A 9 -45.61 -32.37 -14.28
C THR A 9 -44.29 -32.81 -13.67
N GLN A 10 -43.91 -34.07 -13.74
CA GLN A 10 -42.62 -34.55 -13.27
C GLN A 10 -41.45 -34.02 -14.08
N ILE A 11 -41.60 -33.91 -15.41
CA ILE A 11 -40.58 -33.31 -16.30
C ILE A 11 -40.41 -31.83 -15.99
N VAL A 12 -41.50 -31.07 -15.83
CA VAL A 12 -41.48 -29.67 -15.48
C VAL A 12 -40.83 -29.43 -14.10
N GLN A 13 -41.17 -30.24 -13.09
CA GLN A 13 -40.51 -30.15 -11.78
C GLN A 13 -39.03 -30.51 -11.85
N LYS A 14 -38.63 -31.48 -12.66
CA LYS A 14 -37.21 -31.82 -12.89
C LYS A 14 -36.45 -30.72 -13.66
N LEU A 15 -37.08 -30.09 -14.63
CA LEU A 15 -36.51 -28.91 -15.33
C LEU A 15 -36.37 -27.69 -14.43
N LEU A 16 -37.37 -27.42 -13.58
CA LEU A 16 -37.31 -26.33 -12.60
C LEU A 16 -36.26 -26.58 -11.51
N SER A 17 -36.00 -27.83 -11.14
CA SER A 17 -34.93 -28.19 -10.20
C SER A 17 -33.52 -28.10 -10.81
N LEU A 18 -33.38 -28.18 -12.13
CA LEU A 18 -32.11 -28.06 -12.86
C LEU A 18 -31.73 -26.64 -13.16
N GLN A 19 -32.72 -25.72 -13.26
CA GLN A 19 -32.45 -24.30 -13.56
C GLN A 19 -31.49 -23.64 -12.56
N PRO A 20 -31.61 -23.75 -11.24
CA PRO A 20 -30.70 -23.12 -10.30
C PRO A 20 -29.27 -23.69 -10.39
N ILE A 21 -29.12 -24.98 -10.71
CA ILE A 21 -27.81 -25.63 -10.88
C ILE A 21 -27.12 -25.13 -12.16
N THR A 22 -27.85 -25.00 -13.25
CA THR A 22 -27.32 -24.51 -14.54
C THR A 22 -26.90 -23.03 -14.44
N ILE A 23 -27.71 -22.20 -13.75
CA ILE A 23 -27.38 -20.78 -13.51
C ILE A 23 -26.13 -20.68 -12.64
N LYS A 24 -25.99 -21.46 -11.58
CA LYS A 24 -24.81 -21.47 -10.69
C LYS A 24 -23.53 -21.87 -11.41
N LEU A 25 -23.57 -22.91 -12.24
CA LEU A 25 -22.42 -23.32 -13.08
C LEU A 25 -21.99 -22.21 -14.03
N THR A 26 -22.93 -21.53 -14.69
CA THR A 26 -22.66 -20.42 -15.59
C THR A 26 -22.00 -19.23 -14.89
N ILE A 27 -22.35 -18.96 -13.63
CA ILE A 27 -21.80 -17.85 -12.84
C ILE A 27 -20.38 -18.16 -12.39
N MET A 28 -20.09 -19.34 -11.89
CA MET A 28 -18.72 -19.75 -11.54
C MET A 28 -17.81 -19.73 -12.77
N GLU A 29 -18.31 -20.20 -13.92
CA GLU A 29 -17.61 -20.14 -15.21
C GLU A 29 -17.25 -18.70 -15.60
N TYR A 30 -18.15 -17.74 -15.37
CA TYR A 30 -17.90 -16.31 -15.60
C TYR A 30 -16.72 -15.80 -14.77
N LEU A 31 -16.70 -16.06 -13.46
CA LEU A 31 -15.61 -15.65 -12.57
C LEU A 31 -14.26 -16.28 -12.98
N ILE A 32 -14.28 -17.59 -13.30
CA ILE A 32 -13.10 -18.33 -13.76
C ILE A 32 -12.60 -17.75 -15.10
N ALA A 33 -13.49 -17.44 -16.02
CA ALA A 33 -13.11 -16.87 -17.32
C ALA A 33 -12.44 -15.48 -17.17
N ASN A 34 -13.00 -14.61 -16.31
CA ASN A 34 -12.42 -13.31 -16.00
C ASN A 34 -11.04 -13.45 -15.32
N PHE A 35 -10.92 -14.35 -14.35
CA PHE A 35 -9.68 -14.67 -13.69
C PHE A 35 -8.60 -15.13 -14.69
N ARG A 36 -8.91 -16.10 -15.57
CA ARG A 36 -7.96 -16.59 -16.58
C ARG A 36 -7.53 -15.50 -17.56
N ARG A 37 -8.42 -14.58 -17.91
CA ARG A 37 -8.09 -13.43 -18.76
C ARG A 37 -7.08 -12.49 -18.08
N LEU A 38 -7.28 -12.18 -16.80
CA LEU A 38 -6.34 -11.37 -16.01
C LEU A 38 -4.97 -12.04 -15.90
N LEU A 39 -4.93 -13.34 -15.65
CA LEU A 39 -3.67 -14.11 -15.62
C LEU A 39 -2.91 -14.06 -16.94
N ALA A 40 -3.61 -14.14 -18.07
CA ALA A 40 -2.98 -14.06 -19.38
C ALA A 40 -2.30 -12.71 -19.64
N LEU A 41 -2.84 -11.63 -19.07
CA LEU A 41 -2.30 -10.27 -19.19
C LEU A 41 -1.22 -9.95 -18.14
N THR A 42 -1.07 -10.79 -17.11
CA THR A 42 -0.13 -10.54 -16.02
C THR A 42 1.31 -10.86 -16.46
N GLU A 43 2.20 -9.88 -16.36
CA GLU A 43 3.63 -10.07 -16.60
C GLU A 43 4.32 -10.62 -15.36
N SER A 44 5.34 -11.48 -15.57
CA SER A 44 6.11 -12.18 -14.53
C SER A 44 7.61 -11.86 -14.57
N LYS A 45 7.98 -10.74 -15.21
CA LYS A 45 9.39 -10.38 -15.37
C LYS A 45 10.03 -9.80 -14.12
N TYR A 46 9.21 -9.25 -13.22
CA TYR A 46 9.66 -8.54 -12.05
C TYR A 46 8.72 -8.82 -10.87
N HIS A 47 9.32 -9.11 -9.70
CA HIS A 47 8.58 -9.28 -8.45
C HIS A 47 8.87 -8.15 -7.47
N ARG A 48 7.82 -7.72 -6.77
CA ARG A 48 7.93 -6.74 -5.71
C ARG A 48 8.68 -7.35 -4.50
N TYR A 49 9.43 -6.52 -3.77
CA TYR A 49 10.17 -6.90 -2.56
C TYR A 49 9.34 -7.70 -1.55
N MET A 50 8.05 -7.50 -1.54
CA MET A 50 7.11 -8.17 -0.64
C MET A 50 6.86 -9.62 -1.03
N TYR A 51 7.05 -10.00 -2.30
CA TYR A 51 6.74 -11.33 -2.83
C TYR A 51 7.41 -12.45 -2.02
N ASP A 52 8.69 -12.29 -1.71
CA ASP A 52 9.47 -13.27 -0.94
C ASP A 52 9.26 -13.15 0.58
N LYS A 53 8.73 -12.01 1.07
CA LYS A 53 8.48 -11.79 2.50
C LYS A 53 7.15 -12.35 2.98
N VAL A 54 6.19 -12.56 2.09
CA VAL A 54 4.87 -13.07 2.43
C VAL A 54 4.93 -14.57 2.73
N ASN A 55 4.40 -14.97 3.89
CA ASN A 55 4.15 -16.38 4.16
C ASN A 55 2.88 -16.86 3.42
N TRP A 56 3.04 -17.23 2.16
CA TRP A 56 1.96 -17.71 1.29
C TRP A 56 1.32 -19.03 1.76
N ASN A 57 1.91 -19.72 2.72
CA ASN A 57 1.36 -20.93 3.32
C ASN A 57 0.39 -20.65 4.46
N GLY A 58 0.26 -19.39 4.88
CA GLY A 58 -0.71 -18.96 5.87
C GLY A 58 -2.14 -19.23 5.41
N ARG A 59 -3.02 -19.65 6.32
CA ARG A 59 -4.43 -19.94 6.01
C ARG A 59 -5.24 -18.69 5.66
N LEU A 60 -4.88 -17.55 6.25
CA LEU A 60 -5.50 -16.26 5.96
C LEU A 60 -4.43 -15.18 5.96
N VAL A 61 -4.14 -14.64 4.79
CA VAL A 61 -3.09 -13.66 4.56
C VAL A 61 -3.69 -12.39 3.98
N GLY A 62 -3.39 -11.24 4.58
CA GLY A 62 -3.83 -9.94 4.11
C GLY A 62 -2.69 -9.12 3.50
N ILE A 63 -2.85 -8.65 2.28
CA ILE A 63 -1.92 -7.74 1.60
C ILE A 63 -2.58 -6.36 1.51
N VAL A 64 -2.08 -5.41 2.30
CA VAL A 64 -2.63 -4.06 2.34
C VAL A 64 -1.61 -3.04 1.82
N GLY A 65 -2.05 -1.92 1.30
CA GLY A 65 -1.16 -0.88 0.81
C GLY A 65 -1.90 0.15 -0.02
N ALA A 66 -1.28 1.31 -0.26
CA ALA A 66 -1.87 2.40 -1.02
C ALA A 66 -2.35 1.94 -2.41
N ARG A 67 -3.27 2.70 -2.99
CA ARG A 67 -3.76 2.42 -4.35
C ARG A 67 -2.63 2.58 -5.36
N GLY A 68 -2.52 1.62 -6.30
CA GLY A 68 -1.53 1.68 -7.39
C GLY A 68 -0.14 1.15 -7.05
N VAL A 69 0.10 0.59 -5.86
CA VAL A 69 1.42 0.03 -5.48
C VAL A 69 1.70 -1.37 -6.06
N GLY A 70 0.75 -2.00 -6.76
CA GLY A 70 0.95 -3.27 -7.47
C GLY A 70 0.47 -4.52 -6.72
N LYS A 71 -0.43 -4.41 -5.73
CA LYS A 71 -0.98 -5.55 -4.97
C LYS A 71 -1.60 -6.62 -5.86
N THR A 72 -2.57 -6.24 -6.69
CA THR A 72 -3.27 -7.13 -7.63
C THR A 72 -2.30 -7.91 -8.52
N THR A 73 -1.30 -7.20 -9.09
CA THR A 73 -0.28 -7.82 -9.94
C THR A 73 0.50 -8.89 -9.17
N MET A 74 0.94 -8.60 -7.94
CA MET A 74 1.66 -9.54 -7.09
C MET A 74 0.82 -10.79 -6.75
N LEU A 75 -0.48 -10.63 -6.47
CA LEU A 75 -1.38 -11.77 -6.24
C LEU A 75 -1.51 -12.65 -7.49
N LEU A 76 -1.71 -12.03 -8.65
CA LEU A 76 -1.85 -12.75 -9.92
C LEU A 76 -0.53 -13.44 -10.33
N GLN A 77 0.63 -12.82 -10.08
CA GLN A 77 1.95 -13.44 -10.28
C GLN A 77 2.08 -14.70 -9.43
N ARG A 78 1.74 -14.62 -8.13
CA ARG A 78 1.77 -15.78 -7.23
C ARG A 78 0.94 -16.95 -7.75
N ILE A 79 -0.27 -16.68 -8.22
CA ILE A 79 -1.15 -17.71 -8.77
C ILE A 79 -0.54 -18.30 -10.04
N LYS A 80 -0.10 -17.42 -10.97
CA LYS A 80 0.38 -17.81 -12.29
C LYS A 80 1.60 -18.70 -12.24
N GLU A 81 2.50 -18.45 -11.31
CA GLU A 81 3.82 -19.06 -11.29
C GLU A 81 3.93 -20.28 -10.38
N GLU A 82 3.18 -20.30 -9.29
CA GLU A 82 3.44 -21.28 -8.24
C GLU A 82 2.23 -22.11 -7.82
N LEU A 83 1.02 -21.84 -8.34
CA LEU A 83 -0.18 -22.52 -7.92
C LEU A 83 -0.84 -23.29 -9.06
N ASP A 84 -1.56 -24.37 -8.70
CA ASP A 84 -2.44 -25.09 -9.64
C ASP A 84 -3.66 -24.22 -9.97
N LEU A 85 -3.77 -23.84 -11.23
CA LEU A 85 -4.84 -22.97 -11.74
C LEU A 85 -6.24 -23.60 -11.64
N ASN A 86 -6.34 -24.93 -11.56
CA ASN A 86 -7.61 -25.62 -11.38
C ASN A 86 -8.06 -25.66 -9.91
N ARG A 87 -7.14 -25.40 -9.00
CA ARG A 87 -7.38 -25.36 -7.55
C ARG A 87 -7.27 -23.94 -6.98
N SER A 88 -7.13 -22.93 -7.85
CA SER A 88 -6.99 -21.53 -7.51
C SER A 88 -8.11 -20.70 -8.11
N LEU A 89 -8.62 -19.74 -7.35
CA LEU A 89 -9.60 -18.77 -7.84
C LEU A 89 -9.21 -17.37 -7.35
N TYR A 90 -9.24 -16.40 -8.28
CA TYR A 90 -9.13 -14.98 -7.98
C TYR A 90 -10.46 -14.29 -8.26
N VAL A 91 -10.90 -13.47 -7.32
CA VAL A 91 -12.10 -12.63 -7.43
C VAL A 91 -11.80 -11.22 -6.96
N ASN A 92 -12.43 -10.23 -7.61
CA ASN A 92 -12.37 -8.82 -7.21
C ASN A 92 -13.72 -8.43 -6.61
N MET A 93 -13.72 -7.84 -5.41
CA MET A 93 -14.94 -7.46 -4.70
C MET A 93 -15.65 -6.24 -5.31
N GLU A 94 -15.04 -5.57 -6.30
CA GLU A 94 -15.71 -4.57 -7.14
C GLU A 94 -16.58 -5.21 -8.25
N ASP A 95 -16.53 -6.55 -8.46
CA ASP A 95 -17.33 -7.22 -9.46
C ASP A 95 -18.83 -7.19 -9.08
N PHE A 96 -19.68 -6.90 -10.05
CA PHE A 96 -21.15 -6.87 -9.88
C PHE A 96 -21.73 -8.17 -9.33
N TYR A 97 -21.04 -9.29 -9.49
CA TYR A 97 -21.42 -10.55 -8.87
C TYR A 97 -21.71 -10.39 -7.37
N PHE A 98 -20.86 -9.67 -6.65
CA PHE A 98 -20.95 -9.49 -5.19
C PHE A 98 -22.03 -8.49 -4.75
N SER A 99 -22.71 -7.84 -5.68
CA SER A 99 -23.89 -7.02 -5.34
C SER A 99 -25.11 -7.86 -4.91
N SER A 100 -25.14 -9.14 -5.28
CA SER A 100 -26.26 -10.06 -5.01
C SER A 100 -25.83 -11.43 -4.46
N HIS A 101 -24.53 -11.73 -4.39
CA HIS A 101 -24.00 -13.00 -3.93
C HIS A 101 -22.99 -12.80 -2.80
N LYS A 102 -22.96 -13.74 -1.86
CA LYS A 102 -22.04 -13.70 -0.73
C LYS A 102 -20.72 -14.36 -1.04
N LEU A 103 -19.65 -13.81 -0.50
CA LEU A 103 -18.31 -14.38 -0.61
C LEU A 103 -18.23 -15.76 0.07
N VAL A 104 -18.92 -15.95 1.20
CA VAL A 104 -18.96 -17.23 1.93
C VAL A 104 -19.62 -18.34 1.10
N ASP A 105 -20.67 -18.03 0.33
CA ASP A 105 -21.35 -19.01 -0.52
C ASP A 105 -20.44 -19.41 -1.70
N LEU A 106 -19.72 -18.45 -2.28
CA LEU A 106 -18.72 -18.72 -3.32
C LEU A 106 -17.60 -19.62 -2.79
N ALA A 107 -17.08 -19.34 -1.59
CA ALA A 107 -16.02 -20.12 -0.97
C ALA A 107 -16.46 -21.56 -0.70
N ASP A 108 -17.70 -21.76 -0.23
CA ASP A 108 -18.29 -23.10 -0.02
C ASP A 108 -18.41 -23.89 -1.34
N GLU A 109 -18.89 -23.25 -2.41
CA GLU A 109 -18.98 -23.89 -3.73
C GLU A 109 -17.59 -24.22 -4.29
N PHE A 110 -16.65 -23.27 -4.20
CA PHE A 110 -15.29 -23.47 -4.69
C PHE A 110 -14.56 -24.59 -3.94
N SER A 111 -14.70 -24.65 -2.62
CA SER A 111 -14.13 -25.75 -1.81
C SER A 111 -14.72 -27.11 -2.19
N LYS A 112 -16.06 -27.22 -2.41
CA LYS A 112 -16.72 -28.45 -2.87
C LYS A 112 -16.25 -28.92 -4.26
N MET A 113 -15.75 -28.01 -5.09
CA MET A 113 -15.15 -28.31 -6.39
C MET A 113 -13.66 -28.71 -6.29
N GLY A 114 -13.10 -28.81 -5.08
CA GLY A 114 -11.69 -29.13 -4.84
C GLY A 114 -10.75 -27.92 -4.88
N GLY A 115 -11.30 -26.70 -4.72
CA GLY A 115 -10.51 -25.48 -4.60
C GLY A 115 -9.66 -25.45 -3.32
N GLU A 116 -8.44 -24.90 -3.41
CA GLU A 116 -7.50 -24.79 -2.28
C GLU A 116 -7.06 -23.36 -2.00
N TYR A 117 -7.01 -22.53 -3.04
CA TYR A 117 -6.45 -21.17 -2.95
C TYR A 117 -7.47 -20.14 -3.44
N LEU A 118 -8.00 -19.34 -2.54
CA LEU A 118 -8.93 -18.26 -2.85
C LEU A 118 -8.26 -16.91 -2.65
N PHE A 119 -8.15 -16.13 -3.73
CA PHE A 119 -7.62 -14.77 -3.72
C PHE A 119 -8.78 -13.79 -3.85
N VAL A 120 -8.92 -12.91 -2.86
CA VAL A 120 -10.02 -11.94 -2.76
C VAL A 120 -9.45 -10.53 -2.79
N ASP A 121 -9.56 -9.86 -3.92
CA ASP A 121 -8.99 -8.52 -4.13
C ASP A 121 -9.99 -7.41 -3.79
N GLU A 122 -9.49 -6.28 -3.31
CA GLU A 122 -10.26 -5.07 -2.95
C GLU A 122 -11.38 -5.34 -1.93
N VAL A 123 -11.13 -6.19 -0.90
CA VAL A 123 -12.14 -6.62 0.08
C VAL A 123 -12.89 -5.48 0.76
N HIS A 124 -12.27 -4.31 0.89
CA HIS A 124 -12.88 -3.13 1.50
C HIS A 124 -14.08 -2.57 0.72
N ARG A 125 -14.29 -3.01 -0.51
CA ARG A 125 -15.46 -2.66 -1.34
C ARG A 125 -16.69 -3.52 -1.05
N TYR A 126 -16.55 -4.54 -0.21
CA TYR A 126 -17.62 -5.46 0.11
C TYR A 126 -18.04 -5.33 1.58
N GLU A 127 -19.29 -4.96 1.82
CA GLU A 127 -19.82 -4.80 3.17
C GLU A 127 -19.83 -6.14 3.92
N GLY A 128 -19.34 -6.15 5.16
CA GLY A 128 -19.28 -7.36 5.97
C GLY A 128 -18.15 -8.35 5.63
N TRP A 129 -17.24 -7.99 4.74
CA TRP A 129 -16.13 -8.83 4.28
C TRP A 129 -15.35 -9.52 5.42
N SER A 130 -15.06 -8.82 6.52
CA SER A 130 -14.29 -9.37 7.64
C SER A 130 -15.02 -10.50 8.37
N LYS A 131 -16.35 -10.37 8.51
CA LYS A 131 -17.20 -11.43 9.10
C LYS A 131 -17.24 -12.66 8.19
N GLU A 132 -17.36 -12.46 6.89
CA GLU A 132 -17.39 -13.57 5.93
C GLU A 132 -16.04 -14.26 5.81
N LEU A 133 -14.92 -13.52 5.77
CA LEU A 133 -13.58 -14.12 5.83
C LEU A 133 -13.37 -14.93 7.12
N LYS A 134 -13.90 -14.46 8.25
CA LYS A 134 -13.87 -15.21 9.50
C LYS A 134 -14.66 -16.53 9.38
N LEU A 135 -15.86 -16.50 8.81
CA LEU A 135 -16.67 -17.71 8.59
C LEU A 135 -15.95 -18.69 7.65
N ILE A 136 -15.36 -18.20 6.56
CA ILE A 136 -14.58 -19.02 5.65
C ILE A 136 -13.39 -19.66 6.39
N TYR A 137 -12.65 -18.89 7.17
CA TYR A 137 -11.55 -19.40 7.97
C TYR A 137 -12.00 -20.48 8.97
N ASP A 138 -13.13 -20.30 9.63
CA ASP A 138 -13.60 -21.20 10.68
C ASP A 138 -14.22 -22.49 10.09
N TYR A 139 -14.88 -22.44 8.92
CA TYR A 139 -15.62 -23.56 8.35
C TYR A 139 -14.88 -24.31 7.22
N HIS A 140 -13.89 -23.68 6.58
CA HIS A 140 -13.11 -24.29 5.49
C HIS A 140 -11.62 -24.36 5.84
N PRO A 141 -11.22 -25.30 6.73
CA PRO A 141 -9.82 -25.40 7.19
C PRO A 141 -8.84 -25.77 6.09
N GLU A 142 -9.30 -26.37 5.00
CA GLU A 142 -8.53 -26.76 3.82
C GLU A 142 -8.24 -25.57 2.89
N LEU A 143 -9.06 -24.50 2.96
CA LEU A 143 -8.96 -23.37 2.05
C LEU A 143 -7.93 -22.34 2.57
N LYS A 144 -6.97 -22.00 1.74
CA LYS A 144 -6.03 -20.89 1.97
C LYS A 144 -6.59 -19.64 1.31
N VAL A 145 -6.77 -18.59 2.08
CA VAL A 145 -7.34 -17.34 1.60
C VAL A 145 -6.29 -16.23 1.65
N VAL A 146 -6.07 -15.57 0.52
CA VAL A 146 -5.28 -14.35 0.44
C VAL A 146 -6.21 -13.21 0.06
N PHE A 147 -6.28 -12.18 0.89
CA PHE A 147 -7.08 -11.01 0.57
C PHE A 147 -6.23 -9.76 0.41
N SER A 148 -6.66 -8.86 -0.45
CA SER A 148 -6.06 -7.55 -0.56
C SER A 148 -7.05 -6.42 -0.33
N GLY A 149 -6.49 -5.26 -0.04
CA GLY A 149 -7.29 -4.04 0.05
C GLY A 149 -6.41 -2.81 0.05
N SER A 150 -7.02 -1.65 -0.16
CA SER A 150 -6.36 -0.38 0.04
C SER A 150 -5.84 -0.29 1.48
N SER A 151 -4.78 0.46 1.74
CA SER A 151 -4.23 0.74 3.09
C SER A 151 -5.25 1.37 4.04
N ILE A 152 -6.40 1.59 3.52
CA ILE A 152 -7.52 2.14 4.21
C ILE A 152 -8.00 1.20 5.31
N LEU A 153 -8.19 1.61 6.33
CA LEU A 153 -9.03 1.86 7.44
C LEU A 153 -10.02 0.70 7.69
N ASP A 154 -10.80 0.29 6.69
CA ASP A 154 -11.75 -0.81 6.84
C ASP A 154 -11.04 -2.12 7.14
N ILE A 155 -9.89 -2.31 6.51
CA ILE A 155 -9.07 -3.48 6.74
C ILE A 155 -8.56 -3.49 8.18
N ASN A 156 -8.11 -2.36 8.70
CA ASN A 156 -7.64 -2.27 10.08
C ASN A 156 -8.76 -2.57 11.08
N LYS A 157 -9.95 -1.99 10.90
CA LYS A 157 -11.12 -2.30 11.76
C LYS A 157 -11.55 -3.76 11.63
N GLY A 158 -11.68 -4.27 10.42
CA GLY A 158 -12.09 -5.64 10.18
C GLY A 158 -11.10 -6.66 10.74
N VAL A 159 -9.81 -6.46 10.49
CA VAL A 159 -8.76 -7.34 11.03
C VAL A 159 -8.71 -7.28 12.55
N GLN A 160 -8.84 -6.10 13.14
CA GLN A 160 -8.84 -5.95 14.60
C GLN A 160 -10.07 -6.59 15.25
N ALA A 161 -11.27 -6.41 14.69
CA ALA A 161 -12.51 -6.89 15.30
C ALA A 161 -12.73 -8.40 15.10
N ASP A 162 -12.61 -8.88 13.84
CA ASP A 162 -13.00 -10.23 13.47
C ASP A 162 -11.82 -11.18 13.18
N LEU A 163 -10.70 -10.64 12.70
CA LEU A 163 -9.58 -11.41 12.16
C LEU A 163 -8.29 -11.34 12.99
N SER A 164 -8.29 -10.67 14.14
CA SER A 164 -7.08 -10.36 14.95
C SER A 164 -6.20 -11.55 15.31
N ARG A 165 -6.76 -12.77 15.39
CA ARG A 165 -6.04 -14.03 15.68
C ARG A 165 -5.93 -14.97 14.47
N ARG A 166 -6.49 -14.57 13.32
CA ARG A 166 -6.65 -15.44 12.14
C ARG A 166 -5.80 -14.98 10.97
N ALA A 167 -5.76 -13.69 10.74
CA ALA A 167 -5.06 -13.10 9.60
C ALA A 167 -3.67 -12.58 9.97
N VAL A 168 -2.69 -12.87 9.11
CA VAL A 168 -1.39 -12.19 9.10
C VAL A 168 -1.45 -11.12 8.03
N LYS A 169 -1.17 -9.86 8.42
CA LYS A 169 -1.24 -8.71 7.53
C LYS A 169 0.15 -8.22 7.14
N TYR A 170 0.37 -8.02 5.85
CA TYR A 170 1.57 -7.45 5.27
C TYR A 170 1.25 -6.11 4.61
N THR A 171 2.02 -5.06 4.94
CA THR A 171 1.86 -3.73 4.34
C THR A 171 2.82 -3.55 3.17
N MET A 172 2.27 -3.40 1.97
CA MET A 172 3.02 -3.18 0.73
C MET A 172 3.12 -1.69 0.43
N TYR A 173 4.33 -1.18 0.46
CA TYR A 173 4.64 0.20 0.08
C TYR A 173 4.89 0.32 -1.43
N GLY A 174 5.06 1.54 -1.94
CA GLY A 174 5.46 1.76 -3.34
C GLY A 174 6.87 1.25 -3.64
N LEU A 175 7.34 1.47 -4.85
CA LEU A 175 8.67 1.04 -5.27
C LEU A 175 9.75 1.75 -4.44
N SER A 176 10.75 0.99 -3.97
CA SER A 176 12.03 1.57 -3.55
C SER A 176 12.82 2.07 -4.77
N PHE A 177 13.88 2.83 -4.55
CA PHE A 177 14.77 3.20 -5.65
C PHE A 177 15.43 1.98 -6.28
N ARG A 178 15.77 0.95 -5.47
CA ARG A 178 16.27 -0.34 -5.96
C ARG A 178 15.25 -1.01 -6.91
N GLU A 179 14.00 -1.09 -6.49
CA GLU A 179 12.94 -1.68 -7.31
C GLU A 179 12.69 -0.90 -8.61
N TYR A 180 12.77 0.43 -8.53
CA TYR A 180 12.70 1.30 -9.71
C TYR A 180 13.82 1.00 -10.72
N LEU A 181 15.05 0.88 -10.24
CA LEU A 181 16.20 0.54 -11.09
C LEU A 181 16.02 -0.80 -11.80
N GLU A 182 15.54 -1.81 -11.09
CA GLU A 182 15.30 -3.14 -11.65
C GLU A 182 14.15 -3.12 -12.66
N LEU A 183 13.01 -2.53 -12.28
CA LEU A 183 11.80 -2.58 -13.11
C LEU A 183 11.89 -1.71 -14.37
N PHE A 184 12.46 -0.52 -14.27
CA PHE A 184 12.41 0.46 -15.35
C PHE A 184 13.73 0.71 -16.06
N GLU A 185 14.85 0.48 -15.39
CA GLU A 185 16.18 0.74 -15.96
C GLU A 185 16.97 -0.55 -16.23
N GLY A 186 16.43 -1.74 -15.85
CA GLY A 186 17.07 -3.03 -16.04
C GLY A 186 18.36 -3.22 -15.22
N ILE A 187 18.54 -2.45 -14.16
CA ILE A 187 19.72 -2.48 -13.29
C ILE A 187 19.36 -3.26 -12.03
N ASN A 188 19.92 -4.46 -11.91
CA ASN A 188 19.74 -5.30 -10.73
C ASN A 188 20.63 -4.82 -9.59
N ALA A 189 20.04 -4.55 -8.44
CA ALA A 189 20.73 -4.20 -7.22
C ALA A 189 20.24 -5.06 -6.04
N LYS A 190 21.15 -5.40 -5.15
CA LYS A 190 20.83 -6.12 -3.91
C LYS A 190 20.11 -5.19 -2.93
N THR A 191 19.35 -5.79 -2.03
CA THR A 191 18.88 -5.13 -0.82
C THR A 191 20.00 -5.06 0.20
N PHE A 192 20.14 -3.94 0.88
CA PHE A 192 21.11 -3.72 1.93
C PHE A 192 20.43 -3.35 3.25
N THR A 193 20.93 -3.87 4.35
CA THR A 193 20.49 -3.45 5.69
C THR A 193 20.93 -2.03 6.00
N LEU A 194 20.28 -1.36 6.95
CA LEU A 194 20.71 -0.04 7.40
C LEU A 194 22.17 -0.06 7.88
N ASP A 195 22.60 -1.10 8.59
CA ASP A 195 23.99 -1.25 9.03
C ASP A 195 24.98 -1.35 7.87
N GLU A 196 24.65 -2.06 6.82
CA GLU A 196 25.50 -2.17 5.63
C GLU A 196 25.64 -0.82 4.91
N ILE A 197 24.55 -0.07 4.81
CA ILE A 197 24.55 1.29 4.21
C ILE A 197 25.45 2.23 5.04
N LEU A 198 25.27 2.25 6.36
CA LEU A 198 26.03 3.12 7.26
C LEU A 198 27.53 2.76 7.31
N ASN A 199 27.88 1.51 7.06
CA ASN A 199 29.26 1.03 7.01
C ASN A 199 29.88 1.07 5.58
N GLY A 200 29.18 1.70 4.62
CA GLY A 200 29.69 1.87 3.24
C GLY A 200 29.81 0.58 2.44
N LYS A 201 28.98 -0.44 2.74
CA LYS A 201 29.01 -1.75 2.07
C LYS A 201 28.09 -1.84 0.84
N VAL A 202 27.55 -0.72 0.38
CA VAL A 202 26.69 -0.69 -0.82
C VAL A 202 27.58 -0.84 -2.06
N GLU A 203 27.45 -1.96 -2.73
CA GLU A 203 28.18 -2.28 -3.97
C GLU A 203 27.25 -2.15 -5.16
N MET A 204 27.65 -1.35 -6.15
CA MET A 204 26.96 -1.15 -7.41
C MET A 204 27.92 -1.35 -8.58
N PRO A 205 27.42 -1.61 -9.82
CA PRO A 205 28.27 -1.67 -11.01
C PRO A 205 29.17 -0.47 -11.16
N ALA A 206 30.41 -0.65 -11.64
CA ALA A 206 31.43 0.41 -11.72
C ALA A 206 31.02 1.61 -12.60
N ASP A 207 30.15 1.38 -13.59
CA ASP A 207 29.61 2.38 -14.51
C ASP A 207 28.27 2.99 -14.03
N PHE A 208 27.77 2.57 -12.88
CA PHE A 208 26.51 3.08 -12.33
C PHE A 208 26.62 4.56 -11.95
N ARG A 209 25.67 5.34 -12.44
CA ARG A 209 25.54 6.79 -12.17
C ARG A 209 24.27 7.08 -11.37
N PRO A 210 24.31 6.93 -10.04
CA PRO A 210 23.14 6.95 -9.18
C PRO A 210 22.32 8.25 -9.30
N LEU A 211 22.97 9.39 -9.37
CA LEU A 211 22.29 10.69 -9.29
C LEU A 211 21.34 10.94 -10.47
N MET A 212 21.66 10.42 -11.65
CA MET A 212 20.81 10.54 -12.84
C MET A 212 19.49 9.79 -12.66
N TYR A 213 19.57 8.54 -12.24
CA TYR A 213 18.41 7.67 -12.02
C TYR A 213 17.63 8.13 -10.78
N PHE A 214 18.34 8.52 -9.73
CA PHE A 214 17.74 8.97 -8.48
C PHE A 214 16.85 10.21 -8.66
N ARG A 215 17.29 11.21 -9.44
CA ARG A 215 16.46 12.37 -9.76
C ARG A 215 15.16 11.98 -10.48
N ARG A 216 15.22 11.07 -11.45
CA ARG A 216 14.03 10.55 -12.13
C ARG A 216 13.08 9.85 -11.16
N TYR A 217 13.64 8.99 -10.28
CA TYR A 217 12.87 8.30 -9.26
C TYR A 217 12.16 9.28 -8.33
N LEU A 218 12.84 10.29 -7.83
CA LEU A 218 12.25 11.30 -6.93
C LEU A 218 11.04 12.00 -7.56
N GLU A 219 11.13 12.33 -8.84
CA GLU A 219 10.05 12.98 -9.57
C GLU A 219 8.93 11.99 -9.95
N ARG A 220 9.32 10.77 -10.38
CA ARG A 220 8.41 9.84 -11.04
C ARG A 220 8.95 8.41 -10.97
N GLY A 221 8.83 7.72 -9.86
CA GLY A 221 9.40 6.38 -9.73
C GLY A 221 8.81 5.53 -8.60
N TYR A 222 7.97 6.11 -7.76
CA TYR A 222 7.41 5.42 -6.61
C TYR A 222 6.30 4.41 -6.97
N TYR A 223 5.57 4.64 -8.06
CA TYR A 223 4.47 3.77 -8.45
C TYR A 223 4.80 2.93 -9.68
N PRO A 224 4.36 1.65 -9.73
CA PRO A 224 4.56 0.78 -10.90
C PRO A 224 4.05 1.35 -12.23
N PHE A 225 3.04 2.23 -12.21
CA PHE A 225 2.50 2.91 -13.40
C PHE A 225 3.25 4.19 -13.78
N ALA A 226 4.48 4.40 -13.26
CA ALA A 226 5.26 5.62 -13.47
C ALA A 226 5.55 5.93 -14.95
N LEU A 227 5.67 4.93 -15.82
CA LEU A 227 5.93 5.12 -17.25
C LEU A 227 4.67 5.27 -18.11
N GLU A 228 3.47 5.14 -17.53
CA GLU A 228 2.23 5.35 -18.27
C GLU A 228 2.07 6.81 -18.69
N ASP A 229 1.41 7.00 -19.84
CA ASP A 229 1.00 8.33 -20.28
C ASP A 229 0.08 8.98 -19.23
N ASP A 230 0.16 10.30 -19.12
CA ASP A 230 -0.64 11.09 -18.18
C ASP A 230 -0.45 10.70 -16.70
N TYR A 231 0.74 10.21 -16.33
CA TYR A 231 1.07 9.76 -14.97
C TYR A 231 0.66 10.76 -13.87
N GLU A 232 1.00 12.04 -14.03
CA GLU A 232 0.68 13.06 -13.02
C GLU A 232 -0.83 13.23 -12.82
N GLU A 233 -1.60 13.21 -13.91
CA GLU A 233 -3.06 13.31 -13.85
C GLU A 233 -3.67 12.04 -13.24
N LYS A 234 -3.16 10.86 -13.59
CA LYS A 234 -3.57 9.59 -12.95
C LYS A 234 -3.29 9.61 -11.46
N LEU A 235 -2.13 10.11 -11.04
CA LEU A 235 -1.79 10.22 -9.61
C LEU A 235 -2.69 11.21 -8.87
N LYS A 236 -2.99 12.39 -9.46
CA LYS A 236 -3.97 13.34 -8.91
C LYS A 236 -5.35 12.74 -8.78
N ASN A 237 -5.78 11.93 -9.76
CA ASN A 237 -7.06 11.23 -9.72
C ASN A 237 -7.11 10.18 -8.60
N VAL A 238 -6.02 9.42 -8.38
CA VAL A 238 -5.89 8.50 -7.24
C VAL A 238 -6.04 9.24 -5.92
N VAL A 239 -5.32 10.35 -5.73
CA VAL A 239 -5.40 11.19 -4.52
C VAL A 239 -6.81 11.74 -4.33
N THR A 240 -7.41 12.28 -5.38
CA THR A 240 -8.77 12.86 -5.33
C THR A 240 -9.80 11.80 -4.96
N LYS A 241 -9.76 10.62 -5.59
CA LYS A 241 -10.67 9.51 -5.28
C LYS A 241 -10.52 9.08 -3.82
N THR A 242 -9.30 8.95 -3.34
CA THR A 242 -9.02 8.57 -1.94
C THR A 242 -9.61 9.57 -0.96
N LEU A 243 -9.43 10.89 -1.19
CA LEU A 243 -9.89 11.94 -0.28
C LEU A 243 -11.40 12.21 -0.36
N GLU A 244 -11.97 12.18 -1.56
CA GLU A 244 -13.37 12.58 -1.78
C GLU A 244 -14.35 11.40 -1.73
N THR A 245 -13.89 10.17 -1.91
CA THR A 245 -14.73 8.97 -1.94
C THR A 245 -14.31 7.96 -0.87
N ASP A 246 -13.10 7.43 -0.96
CA ASP A 246 -12.69 6.27 -0.16
C ASP A 246 -12.70 6.57 1.35
N ILE A 247 -12.09 7.67 1.82
CA ILE A 247 -12.08 8.06 3.23
C ILE A 247 -13.49 8.42 3.76
N PRO A 248 -14.30 9.26 3.06
CA PRO A 248 -15.66 9.55 3.49
C PRO A 248 -16.57 8.33 3.59
N GLU A 249 -16.55 7.44 2.61
CA GLU A 249 -17.32 6.18 2.65
C GLU A 249 -16.95 5.35 3.87
N TYR A 250 -15.66 5.16 4.10
CA TYR A 250 -15.15 4.40 5.23
C TYR A 250 -15.53 4.97 6.61
N ALA A 251 -15.33 6.26 6.80
CA ALA A 251 -15.55 6.90 8.09
C ALA A 251 -17.03 7.34 8.28
N ASN A 252 -17.95 6.90 7.40
CA ASN A 252 -19.34 7.31 7.38
C ASN A 252 -19.49 8.84 7.45
N MET A 253 -18.70 9.55 6.67
CA MET A 253 -18.67 11.01 6.65
C MET A 253 -19.53 11.57 5.54
N ASN A 254 -20.00 12.79 5.73
CA ASN A 254 -20.69 13.54 4.68
C ASN A 254 -19.74 13.86 3.51
N VAL A 255 -20.27 13.93 2.30
CA VAL A 255 -19.55 14.34 1.08
C VAL A 255 -18.78 15.67 1.27
N SER A 256 -19.32 16.59 2.07
CA SER A 256 -18.64 17.86 2.40
C SER A 256 -17.32 17.67 3.13
N THR A 257 -17.13 16.55 3.84
CA THR A 257 -15.88 16.24 4.55
C THR A 257 -14.76 15.91 3.55
N GLY A 258 -15.03 15.24 2.45
CA GLY A 258 -14.04 14.98 1.40
C GLY A 258 -13.39 16.28 0.87
N ARG A 259 -14.18 17.35 0.72
CA ARG A 259 -13.66 18.68 0.34
C ARG A 259 -12.72 19.26 1.41
N LYS A 260 -13.01 19.04 2.70
CA LYS A 260 -12.14 19.49 3.80
C LYS A 260 -10.84 18.69 3.84
N LEU A 261 -10.90 17.37 3.62
CA LEU A 261 -9.72 16.52 3.49
C LEU A 261 -8.84 16.96 2.33
N LYS A 262 -9.43 17.25 1.17
CA LYS A 262 -8.71 17.78 0.00
C LYS A 262 -8.06 19.13 0.28
N ARG A 263 -8.76 20.03 0.99
CA ARG A 263 -8.20 21.33 1.40
C ARG A 263 -7.05 21.15 2.39
N LEU A 264 -7.18 20.23 3.36
CA LEU A 264 -6.10 19.90 4.30
C LEU A 264 -4.89 19.34 3.56
N MET A 265 -5.10 18.43 2.61
CA MET A 265 -4.03 17.86 1.79
C MET A 265 -3.31 18.93 0.96
N ALA A 266 -4.02 19.91 0.40
CA ALA A 266 -3.42 21.03 -0.32
C ALA A 266 -2.53 21.89 0.59
N VAL A 267 -2.99 22.22 1.82
CA VAL A 267 -2.19 22.95 2.81
C VAL A 267 -0.92 22.17 3.18
N ILE A 268 -1.03 20.86 3.37
CA ILE A 268 0.12 20.00 3.67
C ILE A 268 1.10 20.04 2.48
N ALA A 269 0.63 19.80 1.25
CA ALA A 269 1.48 19.72 0.06
C ALA A 269 2.28 21.00 -0.21
N GLU A 270 1.74 22.18 0.12
CA GLU A 270 2.43 23.46 -0.04
C GLU A 270 3.52 23.72 1.02
N SER A 271 3.54 23.01 2.13
CA SER A 271 4.35 23.32 3.32
C SER A 271 5.19 22.14 3.84
N VAL A 272 5.34 21.06 3.09
CA VAL A 272 6.06 19.83 3.53
C VAL A 272 7.57 20.09 3.65
N PRO A 273 8.27 19.62 4.72
CA PRO A 273 7.73 19.00 5.93
C PRO A 273 6.95 20.02 6.78
N PHE A 274 5.75 19.64 7.11
CA PHE A 274 4.78 20.54 7.72
C PHE A 274 4.69 20.29 9.25
N LYS A 275 4.90 21.38 10.02
CA LYS A 275 4.63 21.32 11.48
C LYS A 275 3.19 21.73 11.73
N PRO A 276 2.30 20.79 12.09
CA PRO A 276 0.87 21.07 12.17
C PRO A 276 0.55 22.00 13.34
N ASN A 277 -0.03 23.18 13.03
CA ASN A 277 -0.72 23.98 14.02
C ASN A 277 -2.22 23.62 14.01
N MET A 278 -2.63 22.78 14.94
CA MET A 278 -4.00 22.26 15.00
C MET A 278 -5.05 23.36 15.17
N VAL A 279 -4.72 24.50 15.77
CA VAL A 279 -5.64 25.64 15.90
C VAL A 279 -5.89 26.30 14.56
N THR A 280 -4.82 26.70 13.89
CA THR A 280 -4.89 27.34 12.57
C THR A 280 -5.56 26.42 11.54
N LEU A 281 -5.24 25.13 11.54
CA LEU A 281 -5.90 24.17 10.65
C LEU A 281 -7.40 24.04 10.93
N ALA A 282 -7.79 23.99 12.21
CA ALA A 282 -9.19 23.93 12.60
C ALA A 282 -9.97 25.16 12.11
N GLU A 283 -9.39 26.34 12.23
CA GLU A 283 -9.98 27.59 11.72
C GLU A 283 -10.11 27.59 10.19
N VAL A 284 -9.04 27.23 9.48
CA VAL A 284 -9.02 27.16 8.01
C VAL A 284 -10.05 26.18 7.46
N LEU A 285 -10.23 25.04 8.14
CA LEU A 285 -11.16 23.98 7.71
C LEU A 285 -12.58 24.16 8.25
N GLY A 286 -12.81 25.07 9.21
CA GLY A 286 -14.09 25.26 9.88
C GLY A 286 -14.53 24.00 10.65
N VAL A 287 -13.62 23.40 11.44
CA VAL A 287 -13.84 22.19 12.22
C VAL A 287 -13.21 22.28 13.60
N SER A 288 -13.47 21.31 14.49
CA SER A 288 -12.78 21.20 15.78
C SER A 288 -11.32 20.72 15.61
N ARG A 289 -10.48 20.96 16.61
CA ARG A 289 -9.09 20.45 16.64
C ARG A 289 -9.04 18.92 16.61
N ASN A 290 -10.00 18.27 17.27
CA ASN A 290 -10.09 16.81 17.28
C ASN A 290 -10.36 16.28 15.87
N ASN A 291 -11.27 16.91 15.13
CA ASN A 291 -11.50 16.52 13.73
C ASN A 291 -10.26 16.69 12.86
N VAL A 292 -9.41 17.71 13.10
CA VAL A 292 -8.14 17.85 12.35
C VAL A 292 -7.21 16.68 12.63
N ALA A 293 -7.08 16.26 13.90
CA ALA A 293 -6.28 15.09 14.26
C ALA A 293 -6.81 13.81 13.60
N ASP A 294 -8.12 13.60 13.63
CA ASP A 294 -8.77 12.47 12.97
C ASP A 294 -8.54 12.50 11.44
N TYR A 295 -8.64 13.67 10.82
CA TYR A 295 -8.42 13.83 9.38
C TYR A 295 -6.96 13.52 9.00
N LEU A 296 -5.98 13.99 9.78
CA LEU A 296 -4.58 13.65 9.57
C LEU A 296 -4.36 12.14 9.70
N GLN A 297 -4.99 11.51 10.68
CA GLN A 297 -4.90 10.05 10.86
C GLN A 297 -5.52 9.31 9.66
N TYR A 298 -6.70 9.72 9.20
CA TYR A 298 -7.32 9.08 8.03
C TYR A 298 -6.50 9.24 6.75
N ILE A 299 -5.88 10.42 6.55
CA ILE A 299 -5.03 10.65 5.38
C ILE A 299 -3.73 9.82 5.48
N GLU A 300 -3.17 9.64 6.69
CA GLU A 300 -2.02 8.77 6.94
C GLU A 300 -2.37 7.30 6.69
N ASP A 301 -3.47 6.82 7.29
CA ASP A 301 -3.94 5.45 7.09
C ASP A 301 -4.23 5.16 5.61
N ALA A 302 -4.70 6.14 4.85
CA ALA A 302 -4.92 6.04 3.41
C ALA A 302 -3.62 6.03 2.59
N GLY A 303 -2.46 6.22 3.21
CA GLY A 303 -1.16 6.21 2.56
C GLY A 303 -0.89 7.44 1.69
N LEU A 304 -1.38 8.62 2.09
CA LEU A 304 -1.12 9.88 1.40
C LEU A 304 -0.14 10.79 2.15
N ILE A 305 -0.04 10.62 3.48
CA ILE A 305 0.93 11.31 4.32
C ILE A 305 1.60 10.33 5.28
N THR A 306 2.67 10.79 5.91
CA THR A 306 3.34 10.10 7.02
C THR A 306 3.61 11.09 8.14
N GLN A 307 3.26 10.75 9.37
CA GLN A 307 3.45 11.58 10.53
C GLN A 307 4.71 11.15 11.29
N LEU A 308 5.68 12.07 11.42
CA LEU A 308 6.84 11.89 12.31
C LEU A 308 6.43 12.30 13.72
N ARG A 309 6.60 11.39 14.67
CA ARG A 309 6.14 11.56 16.04
C ARG A 309 7.32 11.62 17.04
N THR A 310 7.10 12.28 18.16
CA THR A 310 8.07 12.30 19.26
C THR A 310 8.13 10.92 19.94
N GLN A 311 9.26 10.65 20.59
CA GLN A 311 9.44 9.43 21.35
C GLN A 311 8.42 9.33 22.47
N THR A 312 7.81 8.16 22.63
CA THR A 312 6.97 7.77 23.77
C THR A 312 7.34 6.36 24.17
N GLY A 313 7.16 6.02 25.44
CA GLY A 313 7.61 4.76 26.06
C GLY A 313 7.17 3.47 25.36
N GLY A 314 7.57 3.27 24.10
CA GLY A 314 7.42 2.03 23.33
C GLY A 314 6.29 1.99 22.29
N VAL A 315 5.36 2.96 22.26
CA VAL A 315 4.26 2.98 21.29
C VAL A 315 4.28 4.28 20.48
N ARG A 316 4.85 4.23 19.26
CA ARG A 316 4.97 5.39 18.36
C ARG A 316 3.65 6.14 18.13
N SER A 317 2.56 5.41 17.96
CA SER A 317 1.25 6.01 17.68
C SER A 317 0.73 6.92 18.81
N LEU A 318 1.29 6.83 20.01
CA LEU A 318 0.94 7.68 21.17
C LEU A 318 1.81 8.95 21.24
N GLY A 319 2.87 9.06 20.41
CA GLY A 319 3.73 10.25 20.35
C GLY A 319 3.00 11.44 19.77
N LYS A 320 3.36 12.64 20.26
CA LYS A 320 2.89 13.89 19.65
C LYS A 320 3.44 14.01 18.23
N VAL A 321 2.58 14.37 17.27
CA VAL A 321 3.00 14.67 15.90
C VAL A 321 3.87 15.93 15.89
N ASP A 322 5.10 15.79 15.39
CA ASP A 322 6.03 16.92 15.24
C ASP A 322 6.06 17.43 13.81
N LYS A 323 6.21 16.52 12.85
CA LYS A 323 6.25 16.85 11.41
C LYS A 323 5.29 15.94 10.64
N VAL A 324 4.75 16.44 9.53
CA VAL A 324 3.96 15.69 8.56
C VAL A 324 4.65 15.76 7.22
N TYR A 325 4.85 14.61 6.59
CA TYR A 325 5.41 14.46 5.24
C TYR A 325 4.33 13.96 4.30
N LEU A 326 4.44 14.28 3.00
CA LEU A 326 3.72 13.49 2.01
C LEU A 326 4.27 12.06 1.99
N GLU A 327 3.42 11.12 1.63
CA GLU A 327 3.77 9.68 1.64
C GLU A 327 5.03 9.38 0.83
N ASN A 328 5.20 10.08 -0.28
CA ASN A 328 6.36 9.92 -1.15
C ASN A 328 6.62 11.21 -1.95
N THR A 329 7.79 11.28 -2.57
CA THR A 329 8.25 12.46 -3.31
C THR A 329 7.42 12.73 -4.57
N ASN A 330 6.89 11.69 -5.22
CA ASN A 330 6.06 11.86 -6.43
C ASN A 330 4.77 12.64 -6.13
N LEU A 331 4.22 12.52 -4.92
CA LEU A 331 3.10 13.34 -4.48
C LEU A 331 3.48 14.83 -4.34
N ILE A 332 4.73 15.14 -3.94
CA ILE A 332 5.21 16.52 -3.91
C ILE A 332 5.16 17.11 -5.32
N TYR A 333 5.72 16.40 -6.30
CA TYR A 333 5.77 16.89 -7.68
C TYR A 333 4.39 16.95 -8.35
N ALA A 334 3.49 16.01 -8.02
CA ALA A 334 2.14 15.99 -8.59
C ALA A 334 1.20 17.05 -7.99
N LEU A 335 1.33 17.35 -6.69
CA LEU A 335 0.38 18.22 -5.98
C LEU A 335 0.87 19.66 -5.82
N THR A 336 2.17 19.91 -5.98
CA THR A 336 2.78 21.25 -5.83
C THR A 336 3.19 21.79 -7.20
N LYS A 337 3.05 23.09 -7.41
CA LYS A 337 3.58 23.72 -8.61
C LYS A 337 5.10 23.55 -8.67
N ARG A 338 5.63 23.22 -9.84
CA ARG A 338 7.03 22.81 -10.02
C ARG A 338 8.03 23.87 -9.51
N GLU A 339 7.72 25.14 -9.70
CA GLU A 339 8.53 26.28 -9.22
C GLU A 339 8.50 26.46 -7.69
N LYS A 340 7.56 25.82 -7.00
CA LYS A 340 7.43 25.85 -5.54
C LYS A 340 7.99 24.60 -4.84
N VAL A 341 8.48 23.62 -5.60
CA VAL A 341 9.06 22.40 -5.03
C VAL A 341 10.38 22.75 -4.34
N GLU A 342 10.41 22.60 -3.04
CA GLU A 342 11.60 22.79 -2.23
C GLU A 342 12.38 21.47 -2.11
N ILE A 343 13.59 21.44 -2.65
CA ILE A 343 14.43 20.23 -2.69
C ILE A 343 14.78 19.71 -1.29
N GLY A 344 14.85 20.58 -0.28
CA GLY A 344 14.99 20.17 1.12
C GLY A 344 13.89 19.21 1.57
N ASN A 345 12.65 19.57 1.22
CA ASN A 345 11.45 18.79 1.53
C ASN A 345 11.45 17.43 0.80
N VAL A 346 11.86 17.42 -0.46
CA VAL A 346 12.00 16.18 -1.25
C VAL A 346 12.98 15.22 -0.58
N ARG A 347 14.11 15.71 -0.08
CA ARG A 347 15.14 14.91 0.61
C ARG A 347 14.62 14.26 1.88
N GLU A 348 14.03 15.05 2.77
CA GLU A 348 13.49 14.52 4.04
C GLU A 348 12.33 13.56 3.78
N THR A 349 11.45 13.87 2.82
CA THR A 349 10.33 12.99 2.45
C THR A 349 10.84 11.65 1.90
N PHE A 350 11.83 11.66 1.01
CA PHE A 350 12.45 10.44 0.50
C PHE A 350 13.06 9.61 1.64
N PHE A 351 13.88 10.25 2.48
CA PHE A 351 14.54 9.57 3.59
C PHE A 351 13.52 8.91 4.52
N MET A 352 12.49 9.65 4.96
CA MET A 352 11.40 9.14 5.80
C MET A 352 10.67 7.99 5.12
N ASN A 353 10.32 8.14 3.84
CA ASN A 353 9.57 7.14 3.07
C ASN A 353 10.31 5.81 2.96
N GLN A 354 11.62 5.82 2.64
CA GLN A 354 12.38 4.60 2.48
C GLN A 354 12.71 3.93 3.82
N LEU A 355 13.10 4.72 4.81
CA LEU A 355 13.54 4.22 6.10
C LEU A 355 12.43 3.55 6.91
N ARG A 356 11.22 4.10 6.90
CA ARG A 356 10.08 3.56 7.66
C ARG A 356 9.60 2.18 7.20
N VAL A 357 10.03 1.70 6.04
CA VAL A 357 9.69 0.35 5.55
C VAL A 357 10.43 -0.73 6.31
N VAL A 358 11.61 -0.40 6.84
CA VAL A 358 12.52 -1.33 7.50
C VAL A 358 12.76 -1.00 8.96
N ASP A 359 12.48 0.23 9.39
CA ASP A 359 12.74 0.72 10.73
C ASP A 359 11.66 1.72 11.20
N ASP A 360 11.74 2.21 12.41
CA ASP A 360 10.75 3.12 13.03
C ASP A 360 11.34 4.50 13.35
N PRO A 361 11.48 5.40 12.37
CA PRO A 361 12.02 6.74 12.60
C PRO A 361 11.08 7.60 13.45
N ILE A 362 11.67 8.30 14.42
CA ILE A 362 11.01 9.29 15.27
C ILE A 362 11.72 10.64 15.19
N THR A 363 11.11 11.68 15.75
CA THR A 363 11.73 13.02 15.85
C THR A 363 12.98 12.97 16.69
N SER A 364 14.08 13.46 16.15
CA SER A 364 15.30 13.71 16.94
C SER A 364 15.18 15.01 17.74
N PRO A 365 15.61 15.06 18.99
CA PRO A 365 15.66 16.32 19.76
C PRO A 365 16.71 17.30 19.24
N VAL A 366 17.65 16.85 18.44
CA VAL A 366 18.85 17.64 18.02
C VAL A 366 19.03 17.71 16.50
N SER A 367 18.28 16.93 15.71
CA SER A 367 18.43 16.81 14.28
C SER A 367 17.08 16.47 13.60
N ASP A 368 17.11 15.92 12.40
CA ASP A 368 15.88 15.62 11.66
C ASP A 368 15.22 14.33 12.13
N PHE A 369 15.98 13.23 12.24
CA PHE A 369 15.42 11.89 12.56
C PHE A 369 16.27 11.15 13.59
N LEU A 370 15.60 10.29 14.36
CA LEU A 370 16.21 9.33 15.28
C LEU A 370 15.67 7.93 14.99
N VAL A 371 16.55 6.94 14.91
CA VAL A 371 16.23 5.50 14.75
C VAL A 371 17.07 4.70 15.75
N GLY A 372 16.42 4.14 16.76
CA GLY A 372 17.15 3.53 17.88
C GLY A 372 18.04 4.57 18.56
N ASP A 373 19.35 4.36 18.53
CA ASP A 373 20.39 5.28 19.03
C ASP A 373 21.08 6.11 17.92
N ARG A 374 20.61 6.01 16.67
CA ARG A 374 21.21 6.64 15.49
C ARG A 374 20.50 7.92 15.13
N THR A 375 21.24 9.01 15.09
CA THR A 375 20.74 10.33 14.72
C THR A 375 21.09 10.65 13.25
N PHE A 376 20.11 11.17 12.50
CA PHE A 376 20.27 11.49 11.10
C PHE A 376 19.94 12.95 10.81
N GLU A 377 20.86 13.63 10.11
CA GLU A 377 20.71 14.99 9.60
C GLU A 377 20.70 14.94 8.07
N VAL A 378 19.57 15.28 7.47
CA VAL A 378 19.36 15.19 6.01
C VAL A 378 19.62 16.54 5.35
N GLY A 379 20.31 16.55 4.21
CA GLY A 379 20.54 17.81 3.51
C GLY A 379 21.18 17.67 2.14
N GLY A 380 21.49 18.82 1.52
CA GLY A 380 22.18 18.88 0.24
C GLY A 380 23.70 18.70 0.38
N ARG A 381 24.41 18.71 -0.76
CA ARG A 381 25.86 18.52 -0.85
C ARG A 381 26.66 19.36 0.15
N ASN A 382 26.23 20.60 0.41
CA ASN A 382 26.94 21.55 1.27
C ASN A 382 26.51 21.50 2.74
N LYS A 383 25.65 20.56 3.15
CA LYS A 383 25.21 20.42 4.55
C LYS A 383 26.41 20.21 5.47
N LYS A 384 26.49 21.02 6.54
CA LYS A 384 27.59 21.01 7.51
C LYS A 384 27.23 20.15 8.74
N GLN A 385 28.24 19.58 9.38
CA GLN A 385 28.10 18.71 10.59
C GLN A 385 27.76 19.47 11.90
N LYS A 386 27.50 20.77 11.84
CA LYS A 386 27.48 21.63 13.02
C LYS A 386 26.49 21.18 14.11
N GLN A 387 25.35 20.63 13.72
CA GLN A 387 24.29 20.22 14.66
C GLN A 387 24.56 18.87 15.37
N ILE A 388 25.31 17.98 14.71
CA ILE A 388 25.51 16.60 15.20
C ILE A 388 26.97 16.29 15.53
N ARG A 389 27.85 17.29 15.57
CA ARG A 389 29.30 17.12 15.69
C ARG A 389 29.72 16.33 16.93
N ASP A 390 29.05 16.57 18.04
CA ASP A 390 29.40 15.99 19.35
C ASP A 390 28.44 14.86 19.76
N ILE A 391 27.67 14.33 18.79
CA ILE A 391 26.69 13.27 19.03
C ILE A 391 27.27 11.96 18.54
N GLN A 392 27.29 10.94 19.43
CA GLN A 392 27.66 9.59 19.05
C GLN A 392 26.59 8.99 18.11
N ASN A 393 26.99 8.10 17.22
CA ASN A 393 26.12 7.45 16.24
C ASN A 393 25.29 8.43 15.39
N ALA A 394 25.90 9.56 15.02
CA ALA A 394 25.26 10.58 14.20
C ALA A 394 25.79 10.57 12.75
N PHE A 395 24.86 10.63 11.80
CA PHE A 395 25.13 10.54 10.39
C PHE A 395 24.57 11.73 9.63
N ILE A 396 25.31 12.21 8.62
CA ILE A 396 24.85 13.22 7.68
C ILE A 396 24.45 12.52 6.39
N VAL A 397 23.19 12.61 6.05
CA VAL A 397 22.65 12.07 4.81
C VAL A 397 22.65 13.18 3.76
N LYS A 398 23.51 13.05 2.76
CA LYS A 398 23.69 14.07 1.73
C LYS A 398 23.14 13.67 0.38
N ASP A 399 22.38 14.56 -0.21
CA ASP A 399 22.02 14.51 -1.61
C ASP A 399 23.11 15.13 -2.50
N ASP A 400 23.04 14.87 -3.81
CA ASP A 400 23.99 15.31 -4.83
C ASP A 400 25.44 14.84 -4.60
N ILE A 401 25.64 13.71 -3.93
CA ILE A 401 26.91 12.99 -3.82
C ILE A 401 26.72 11.52 -4.22
N GLU A 402 27.68 10.98 -4.95
CA GLU A 402 27.67 9.56 -5.36
C GLU A 402 28.26 8.65 -4.29
N TYR A 403 29.30 9.12 -3.59
CA TYR A 403 30.04 8.36 -2.59
C TYR A 403 30.06 9.09 -1.25
N GLY A 404 30.02 8.30 -0.19
CA GLY A 404 30.14 8.78 1.19
C GLY A 404 31.55 8.55 1.76
N ALA A 405 31.78 9.11 2.94
CA ALA A 405 32.99 8.86 3.72
C ALA A 405 32.68 9.10 5.21
N LEU A 406 33.22 8.24 6.06
CA LEU A 406 33.01 8.32 7.51
C LEU A 406 31.50 8.25 7.85
N ASN A 407 30.97 9.29 8.50
CA ASN A 407 29.56 9.40 8.84
C ASN A 407 28.74 10.20 7.81
N ILE A 408 29.28 10.42 6.61
CA ILE A 408 28.55 11.05 5.49
C ILE A 408 28.07 9.96 4.57
N ILE A 409 26.75 9.84 4.43
CA ILE A 409 26.08 8.80 3.65
C ILE A 409 25.32 9.45 2.49
N PRO A 410 25.48 8.99 1.24
CA PRO A 410 24.66 9.44 0.12
C PRO A 410 23.18 9.12 0.31
N LEU A 411 22.30 10.09 0.07
CA LEU A 411 20.87 9.95 0.26
C LEU A 411 20.28 8.81 -0.58
N TRP A 412 20.71 8.65 -1.84
CA TRP A 412 20.21 7.62 -2.75
C TRP A 412 20.38 6.19 -2.21
N MET A 413 21.41 5.93 -1.35
CA MET A 413 21.67 4.61 -0.79
C MET A 413 20.52 4.10 0.10
N PHE A 414 19.77 4.99 0.73
CA PHE A 414 18.59 4.60 1.52
C PHE A 414 17.47 4.01 0.67
N GLY A 415 17.48 4.26 -0.63
CA GLY A 415 16.58 3.59 -1.57
C GLY A 415 16.94 2.14 -1.90
N MET A 416 18.00 1.59 -1.29
CA MET A 416 18.44 0.18 -1.41
C MET A 416 17.98 -0.67 -0.21
N LEU A 417 17.19 -0.13 0.72
CA LEU A 417 16.78 -0.81 1.95
C LEU A 417 15.78 -1.96 1.72
N TYR A 418 14.99 -1.93 0.61
CA TYR A 418 14.00 -2.97 0.32
C TYR A 418 13.76 -3.17 -1.16
#